data_3fa092ca882ba2a79aa453dbadd752d6
#
_entry.id   3fa092ca882ba2a79aa453dbadd752d6
#
_cell.length_a   1.000
_cell.length_b   1.000
_cell.length_c   1.000
_cell.angle_alpha   90.00
_cell.angle_beta   90.00
_cell.angle_gamma   90.00
#
_symmetry.space_group_name_H-M   'P 1'
#
loop_
_entity.id
_entity.type
_entity.pdbx_description
1 polymer ?
#
loop_
_entity_poly.entity_id
_entity_poly.type
_entity_poly.pdbx_seq_one_letter_code
_entity_poly.pdbx_strand_id
1 'polypeptide(L)' 'MKTEQQPSFVVCADNTEYPASLERRKIYQVLPDEQAEQHSLIRVIDESGEYYLYPFSYFLPVDLPQPVQQALALAA' A
#
# COMPACT_ATOMS: atom_id res chain seq x y z
N MET A 1 -0.39 -3.07 -23.07
CA MET A 1 -1.35 -3.08 -22.29
C MET A 1 -1.03 -3.72 -21.05
N LYS A 2 -1.68 -3.38 -20.11
CA LYS A 2 -1.46 -3.81 -18.93
C LYS A 2 -2.04 -4.99 -18.73
N THR A 3 -1.43 -5.83 -18.41
CA THR A 3 -2.02 -7.01 -18.38
C THR A 3 -2.44 -7.36 -17.08
N GLU A 4 -1.72 -7.68 -16.17
CA GLU A 4 -2.28 -8.10 -15.02
C GLU A 4 -1.96 -7.27 -13.94
N GLN A 5 -2.78 -7.31 -12.95
CA GLN A 5 -2.63 -6.53 -11.81
C GLN A 5 -2.02 -7.37 -10.77
N GLN A 6 -0.78 -7.27 -10.57
CA GLN A 6 -0.11 -8.01 -9.54
C GLN A 6 -0.24 -7.28 -8.23
N PRO A 7 -0.30 -7.95 -7.10
CA PRO A 7 -0.32 -7.28 -5.82
C PRO A 7 0.91 -6.40 -5.68
N SER A 8 0.70 -5.21 -5.17
CA SER A 8 1.79 -4.27 -4.93
C SER A 8 1.88 -4.00 -3.45
N PHE A 9 3.10 -3.76 -2.99
CA PHE A 9 3.33 -3.52 -1.58
C PHE A 9 4.23 -2.32 -1.39
N VAL A 10 4.03 -1.62 -0.29
CA VAL A 10 4.81 -0.46 0.07
C VAL A 10 5.12 -0.53 1.54
N VAL A 11 6.19 0.14 1.96
CA VAL A 11 6.51 0.27 3.37
C VAL A 11 6.15 1.68 3.80
N CYS A 12 5.55 1.81 4.96
CA CYS A 12 5.16 3.12 5.49
C CYS A 12 6.40 3.80 6.06
N ALA A 13 6.76 4.94 5.50
CA ALA A 13 7.89 5.71 5.97
C ALA A 13 7.49 6.88 6.86
N ASP A 14 6.25 7.34 6.73
CA ASP A 14 5.77 8.49 7.49
C ASP A 14 4.30 8.25 7.83
N ASN A 15 3.93 8.43 9.07
CA ASN A 15 2.54 8.30 9.47
C ASN A 15 2.08 9.50 10.29
N THR A 16 2.72 10.64 10.07
CA THR A 16 2.55 11.81 10.93
C THR A 16 1.11 12.18 11.18
N GLU A 17 0.28 12.16 10.16
CA GLU A 17 -1.10 12.58 10.30
C GLU A 17 -2.06 11.42 10.53
N TYR A 18 -1.57 10.17 10.48
CA TYR A 18 -2.44 9.02 10.56
C TYR A 18 -1.86 7.92 11.45
N PRO A 19 -1.45 8.26 12.68
CA PRO A 19 -0.76 7.27 13.51
C PRO A 19 -1.65 6.12 13.95
N ALA A 20 -2.96 6.29 13.93
CA ALA A 20 -3.86 5.20 14.31
C ALA A 20 -4.10 4.24 13.16
N SER A 21 -3.94 4.71 11.92
CA SER A 21 -4.24 3.90 10.75
C SER A 21 -3.01 3.30 10.11
N LEU A 22 -1.85 3.88 10.33
CA LEU A 22 -0.60 3.45 9.70
C LEU A 22 0.50 3.32 10.74
N GLU A 23 1.31 2.30 10.59
CA GLU A 23 2.45 2.08 11.47
C GLU A 23 3.71 2.23 10.65
N ARG A 24 4.66 3.02 11.13
CA ARG A 24 5.90 3.21 10.41
C ARG A 24 6.67 1.91 10.33
N ARG A 25 7.34 1.73 9.19
CA ARG A 25 8.19 0.56 8.93
C ARG A 25 7.39 -0.72 8.68
N LYS A 26 6.08 -0.61 8.55
CA LYS A 26 5.26 -1.76 8.26
C LYS A 26 4.93 -1.79 6.77
N ILE A 27 4.75 -2.98 6.24
CA ILE A 27 4.44 -3.18 4.83
C ILE A 27 2.93 -3.26 4.67
N TYR A 28 2.41 -2.56 3.67
CA TYR A 28 0.98 -2.53 3.37
C TYR A 28 0.74 -2.89 1.92
N GLN A 29 -0.42 -3.47 1.65
CA GLN A 29 -0.81 -3.79 0.30
C GLN A 29 -1.46 -2.58 -0.36
N VAL A 30 -1.14 -2.37 -1.63
CA VAL A 30 -1.67 -1.27 -2.41
C VAL A 30 -2.67 -1.79 -3.41
N LEU A 31 -3.78 -1.09 -3.57
CA LEU A 31 -4.74 -1.38 -4.61
C LEU A 31 -4.52 -0.41 -5.76
N PRO A 32 -4.43 -0.90 -7.00
CA PRO A 32 -4.19 -0.02 -8.13
C PRO A 32 -5.29 1.01 -8.26
N ASP A 33 -4.91 2.26 -8.48
CA ASP A 33 -5.87 3.34 -8.63
C ASP A 33 -5.19 4.48 -9.39
N GLU A 34 -5.39 4.50 -10.69
CA GLU A 34 -4.72 5.50 -11.52
C GLU A 34 -5.17 6.90 -11.22
N GLN A 35 -6.43 7.07 -10.86
CA GLN A 35 -6.89 8.41 -10.51
C GLN A 35 -6.23 8.91 -9.26
N ALA A 36 -6.07 8.05 -8.27
CA ALA A 36 -5.39 8.46 -7.05
C ALA A 36 -3.96 8.87 -7.36
N GLU A 37 -3.30 8.12 -8.23
CA GLU A 37 -1.92 8.41 -8.57
C GLU A 37 -1.78 9.76 -9.24
N GLN A 38 -2.77 10.16 -10.03
CA GLN A 38 -2.74 11.46 -10.67
C GLN A 38 -2.81 12.61 -9.67
N HIS A 39 -3.29 12.33 -8.47
CA HIS A 39 -3.39 13.34 -7.43
C HIS A 39 -2.36 13.11 -6.33
N SER A 40 -1.33 12.36 -6.62
CA SER A 40 -0.26 12.05 -5.65
C SER A 40 -0.78 11.33 -4.43
N LEU A 41 -1.81 10.52 -4.61
CA LEU A 41 -2.38 9.71 -3.55
C LEU A 41 -2.21 8.24 -3.89
N ILE A 42 -2.29 7.39 -2.88
CA ILE A 42 -2.14 5.97 -3.07
C ILE A 42 -3.21 5.28 -2.24
N ARG A 43 -3.81 4.23 -2.80
CA ARG A 43 -4.88 3.51 -2.11
C ARG A 43 -4.28 2.32 -1.40
N VAL A 44 -4.34 2.34 -0.09
CA VAL A 44 -3.64 1.37 0.75
C VAL A 44 -4.63 0.69 1.69
N ILE A 45 -4.47 -0.61 1.89
CA ILE A 45 -5.24 -1.31 2.93
C ILE A 45 -4.48 -1.08 4.23
N ASP A 46 -5.10 -0.34 5.15
CA ASP A 46 -4.41 0.09 6.36
C ASP A 46 -4.68 -0.84 7.54
N GLU A 47 -4.38 -0.37 8.73
CA GLU A 47 -4.52 -1.21 9.93
C GLU A 47 -5.96 -1.61 10.22
N SER A 48 -6.92 -0.88 9.69
CA SER A 48 -8.32 -1.23 9.90
C SER A 48 -8.75 -2.41 9.02
N GLY A 49 -7.93 -2.78 8.04
CA GLY A 49 -8.30 -3.81 7.09
C GLY A 49 -9.11 -3.29 5.91
N GLU A 50 -9.36 -1.99 5.88
CA GLU A 50 -10.05 -1.36 4.78
C GLU A 50 -9.11 -0.47 4.04
N TYR A 51 -9.49 -0.02 2.83
CA TYR A 51 -8.58 0.81 2.07
C TYR A 51 -9.00 2.27 2.15
N TYR A 52 -7.99 3.13 2.13
CA TYR A 52 -8.18 4.56 2.10
C TYR A 52 -7.09 5.18 1.26
N LEU A 53 -7.28 6.43 0.88
CA LEU A 53 -6.28 7.16 0.12
C LEU A 53 -5.39 7.92 1.07
N TYR A 54 -4.08 7.80 0.84
CA TYR A 54 -3.07 8.47 1.66
C TYR A 54 -2.09 9.20 0.75
N PRO A 55 -1.35 10.16 1.28
CA PRO A 55 -0.32 10.83 0.48
C PRO A 55 0.71 9.81 -0.01
N PHE A 56 1.00 9.87 -1.29
CA PHE A 56 1.96 8.93 -1.87
C PHE A 56 3.32 9.05 -1.22
N SER A 57 3.67 10.26 -0.76
CA SER A 57 4.97 10.50 -0.14
C SER A 57 5.17 9.78 1.18
N TYR A 58 4.11 9.25 1.76
CA TYR A 58 4.23 8.52 3.02
C TYR A 58 4.82 7.13 2.84
N PHE A 59 4.95 6.66 1.62
CA PHE A 59 5.30 5.27 1.37
C PHE A 59 6.45 5.14 0.40
N LEU A 60 7.16 4.01 0.52
CA LEU A 60 8.20 3.64 -0.44
C LEU A 60 7.84 2.28 -1.01
N PRO A 61 8.01 2.08 -2.30
CA PRO A 61 7.70 0.78 -2.89
C PRO A 61 8.67 -0.28 -2.42
N VAL A 62 8.17 -1.49 -2.26
CA VAL A 62 9.02 -2.61 -1.93
C VAL A 62 8.78 -3.71 -2.94
N ASP A 63 9.85 -4.42 -3.27
CA ASP A 63 9.81 -5.47 -4.27
C ASP A 63 9.96 -6.78 -3.51
N LEU A 64 8.88 -7.51 -3.31
CA LEU A 64 8.88 -8.71 -2.51
C LEU A 64 8.83 -9.95 -3.39
N PRO A 65 9.48 -11.05 -2.97
CA PRO A 65 9.34 -12.29 -3.68
C PRO A 65 7.89 -12.73 -3.73
N GLN A 66 7.53 -13.43 -4.79
CA GLN A 66 6.14 -13.80 -4.99
C GLN A 66 5.54 -14.60 -3.84
N PRO A 67 6.21 -15.57 -3.24
CA PRO A 67 5.60 -16.27 -2.10
C PRO A 67 5.29 -15.34 -0.93
N VAL A 68 6.13 -14.32 -0.72
CA VAL A 68 5.87 -13.36 0.34
C VAL A 68 4.67 -12.50 0.00
N GLN A 69 4.57 -12.07 -1.24
CA GLN A 69 3.41 -11.29 -1.67
C GLN A 69 2.13 -12.07 -1.46
N GLN A 70 2.13 -13.34 -1.82
CA GLN A 70 0.94 -14.16 -1.68
C GLN A 70 0.58 -14.37 -0.23
N ALA A 71 1.56 -14.59 0.62
CA ALA A 71 1.29 -14.80 2.03
C ALA A 71 0.69 -13.54 2.67
N LEU A 72 1.20 -12.37 2.31
CA LEU A 72 0.69 -11.14 2.88
C LEU A 72 -0.70 -10.83 2.36
N ALA A 73 -0.97 -11.10 1.10
CA ALA A 73 -2.29 -10.84 0.55
C ALA A 73 -3.34 -11.76 1.16
N LEU A 74 -2.97 -13.02 1.41
CA LEU A 74 -3.90 -13.94 2.00
C LEU A 74 -4.14 -13.66 3.48
N ALA A 75 -3.16 -13.07 4.14
CA ALA A 75 -3.30 -12.79 5.56
C ALA A 75 -4.21 -11.60 5.81
N ALA A 76 -4.48 -10.83 4.81
CA ALA A 76 -5.35 -9.66 4.97
C ALA A 76 -6.85 -10.00 5.06
#